data_0255d34ec26ecd5c90fa17713b23ea1e
#
_entry.id   0255d34ec26ecd5c90fa17713b23ea1e
#
_cell.length_a   1.000
_cell.length_b   1.000
_cell.length_c   1.000
_cell.angle_alpha   90.00
_cell.angle_beta   90.00
_cell.angle_gamma   90.00
#
_symmetry.space_group_name_H-M   'P 1'
#
loop_
_entity.id
_entity.type
_entity.pdbx_description
1 polymer ?
#
loop_
_entity_poly.entity_id
_entity_poly.type
_entity_poly.pdbx_seq_one_letter_code
_entity_poly.pdbx_strand_id
1 'polypeptide(L)'
;MNKNKRPQIIIMIAILIGLLLIALIGLLLRPKKTEEPMIEDIPEEIIEVDYKKIEDRNGKYYYEDDHFSSSFGIDVSTFQNKINWKKVKDEGVEFAYIRIGRRGATTGLLYPDDMFEENYKGARDNDIKVGIYFFSQAISEKEAIEEADYLLSLLGDKKIDFPIVYDCEEVYLDDETPRTSKTTKEQFTKNALAFIKRLEEKGYSCMIYTYQYWADNYYDMEQLKDYPLWYAQYDVKEPDFAYPVTIWQYSHSGAINGIEGSADLDIMFIRKDEAD
;
A
#
# COMPACT_ATOMS: atom_id res chain seq x y z
N MET A 1 75.20 -14.16 -51.15
CA MET A 1 74.40 -14.10 -49.88
C MET A 1 74.36 -12.65 -49.42
N ASN A 2 73.16 -12.11 -49.34
CA ASN A 2 72.89 -10.68 -49.30
C ASN A 2 73.23 -10.07 -47.91
N LYS A 3 74.33 -9.28 -47.82
CA LYS A 3 74.86 -8.69 -46.56
C LYS A 3 73.92 -7.68 -45.93
N ASN A 4 72.79 -7.25 -46.61
CA ASN A 4 71.91 -6.23 -46.15
C ASN A 4 70.69 -6.73 -45.35
N LYS A 5 70.50 -8.03 -45.16
CA LYS A 5 69.38 -8.60 -44.37
C LYS A 5 69.59 -8.73 -42.88
N ARG A 6 70.92 -8.79 -42.46
CA ARG A 6 71.25 -8.95 -41.04
C ARG A 6 70.83 -7.85 -40.11
N PRO A 7 70.95 -6.54 -40.46
CA PRO A 7 70.51 -5.48 -39.54
C PRO A 7 68.95 -5.41 -39.39
N GLN A 8 68.25 -5.75 -40.46
CA GLN A 8 66.72 -5.75 -40.38
C GLN A 8 66.20 -6.89 -39.49
N ILE A 9 66.83 -8.07 -39.48
CA ILE A 9 66.46 -9.17 -38.62
C ILE A 9 66.78 -8.85 -37.16
N ILE A 10 67.89 -8.19 -36.85
CA ILE A 10 68.29 -7.80 -35.48
C ILE A 10 67.23 -6.74 -34.96
N ILE A 11 66.82 -5.78 -35.78
CA ILE A 11 65.80 -4.79 -35.40
C ILE A 11 64.43 -5.46 -35.14
N MET A 12 64.04 -6.42 -36.01
CA MET A 12 62.78 -7.16 -35.79
C MET A 12 62.80 -7.97 -34.48
N ILE A 13 63.90 -8.63 -34.16
CA ILE A 13 64.07 -9.40 -32.93
C ILE A 13 63.99 -8.46 -31.70
N ALA A 14 64.68 -7.31 -31.77
CA ALA A 14 64.62 -6.31 -30.68
C ALA A 14 63.20 -5.77 -30.44
N ILE A 15 62.45 -5.52 -31.51
CA ILE A 15 61.01 -5.09 -31.40
C ILE A 15 60.16 -6.21 -30.79
N LEU A 16 60.38 -7.47 -31.21
CA LEU A 16 59.65 -8.62 -30.68
C LEU A 16 59.89 -8.82 -29.17
N ILE A 17 61.15 -8.70 -28.75
CA ILE A 17 61.57 -8.78 -27.34
C ILE A 17 60.94 -7.61 -26.54
N GLY A 18 60.93 -6.42 -27.10
CA GLY A 18 60.28 -5.25 -26.47
C GLY A 18 58.75 -5.43 -26.27
N LEU A 19 58.04 -5.98 -27.27
CA LEU A 19 56.60 -6.28 -27.16
C LEU A 19 56.34 -7.40 -26.14
N LEU A 20 57.19 -8.42 -26.08
CA LEU A 20 57.07 -9.48 -25.07
C LEU A 20 57.32 -8.97 -23.65
N LEU A 21 58.29 -8.07 -23.45
CA LEU A 21 58.51 -7.42 -22.15
C LEU A 21 57.35 -6.55 -21.72
N ILE A 22 56.77 -5.78 -22.63
CA ILE A 22 55.58 -4.96 -22.34
C ILE A 22 54.40 -5.85 -21.97
N ALA A 23 54.17 -6.96 -22.67
CA ALA A 23 53.12 -7.92 -22.36
C ALA A 23 53.33 -8.58 -20.98
N LEU A 24 54.59 -8.93 -20.64
CA LEU A 24 54.95 -9.52 -19.34
C LEU A 24 54.76 -8.53 -18.20
N ILE A 25 55.15 -7.27 -18.38
CA ILE A 25 54.91 -6.19 -17.40
C ILE A 25 53.41 -5.95 -17.22
N GLY A 26 52.62 -5.94 -18.30
CA GLY A 26 51.18 -5.83 -18.23
C GLY A 26 50.49 -7.00 -17.48
N LEU A 27 51.07 -8.21 -17.56
CA LEU A 27 50.60 -9.38 -16.81
C LEU A 27 50.93 -9.28 -15.32
N LEU A 28 52.13 -8.77 -14.99
CA LEU A 28 52.62 -8.58 -13.61
C LEU A 28 51.94 -7.40 -12.90
N LEU A 29 51.48 -6.40 -13.66
CA LEU A 29 50.81 -5.22 -13.13
C LEU A 29 49.29 -5.36 -13.14
N ARG A 30 48.75 -6.52 -13.51
CA ARG A 30 47.28 -6.73 -13.35
C ARG A 30 46.94 -6.61 -11.86
N PRO A 31 46.04 -5.68 -11.49
CA PRO A 31 45.58 -5.62 -10.12
C PRO A 31 45.02 -7.00 -9.77
N LYS A 32 45.45 -7.59 -8.67
CA LYS A 32 44.74 -8.74 -8.10
C LYS A 32 43.33 -8.35 -7.91
N LYS A 33 42.40 -9.07 -8.57
CA LYS A 33 40.97 -8.94 -8.29
C LYS A 33 40.84 -9.24 -6.80
N THR A 34 40.68 -8.22 -5.99
CA THR A 34 40.18 -8.38 -4.62
C THR A 34 38.81 -9.01 -4.78
N GLU A 35 38.66 -10.25 -4.37
CA GLU A 35 37.36 -10.84 -4.13
C GLU A 35 36.77 -9.95 -3.05
N GLU A 36 35.74 -9.17 -3.42
CA GLU A 36 34.87 -8.55 -2.44
C GLU A 36 34.35 -9.68 -1.57
N PRO A 37 34.36 -9.54 -0.23
CA PRO A 37 33.75 -10.54 0.61
C PRO A 37 32.33 -10.75 0.11
N MET A 38 31.99 -11.99 -0.25
CA MET A 38 30.58 -12.35 -0.43
C MET A 38 29.92 -12.03 0.88
N ILE A 39 29.17 -10.91 0.91
CA ILE A 39 28.13 -10.71 1.90
C ILE A 39 27.17 -11.84 1.59
N GLU A 40 27.17 -12.91 2.40
CA GLU A 40 26.05 -13.83 2.41
C GLU A 40 24.82 -12.95 2.63
N ASP A 41 23.94 -12.88 1.63
CA ASP A 41 22.59 -12.35 1.82
C ASP A 41 21.96 -13.24 2.89
N ILE A 42 22.10 -12.84 4.14
CA ILE A 42 21.31 -13.39 5.23
C ILE A 42 19.90 -12.96 4.83
N PRO A 43 18.97 -13.91 4.57
CA PRO A 43 17.61 -13.54 4.26
C PRO A 43 17.13 -12.66 5.39
N GLU A 44 16.69 -11.44 5.06
CA GLU A 44 16.08 -10.55 6.03
C GLU A 44 14.91 -11.32 6.63
N GLU A 45 14.95 -11.59 7.92
CA GLU A 45 13.90 -12.35 8.60
C GLU A 45 12.60 -11.57 8.42
N ILE A 46 11.68 -12.16 7.67
CA ILE A 46 10.35 -11.55 7.47
C ILE A 46 9.65 -11.61 8.82
N ILE A 47 9.64 -10.49 9.54
CA ILE A 47 8.97 -10.36 10.83
C ILE A 47 7.51 -10.05 10.53
N GLU A 48 6.63 -10.97 10.88
CA GLU A 48 5.18 -10.86 10.71
C GLU A 48 4.48 -10.66 12.04
N VAL A 49 3.27 -10.09 12.00
CA VAL A 49 2.40 -9.95 13.17
C VAL A 49 1.92 -11.32 13.62
N ASP A 50 2.15 -11.68 14.88
CA ASP A 50 1.56 -12.88 15.50
C ASP A 50 0.15 -12.54 16.02
N TYR A 51 -0.83 -12.67 15.16
CA TYR A 51 -2.23 -12.28 15.46
C TYR A 51 -2.81 -12.96 16.69
N LYS A 52 -2.23 -14.09 17.17
CA LYS A 52 -2.64 -14.75 18.42
C LYS A 52 -2.39 -13.93 19.67
N LYS A 53 -1.56 -12.90 19.57
CA LYS A 53 -1.27 -11.94 20.65
C LYS A 53 -2.23 -10.75 20.69
N ILE A 54 -3.21 -10.68 19.79
CA ILE A 54 -4.22 -9.62 19.82
C ILE A 54 -5.00 -9.72 21.14
N GLU A 55 -5.08 -8.61 21.84
CA GLU A 55 -5.82 -8.45 23.08
C GLU A 55 -7.18 -7.80 22.84
N ASP A 56 -8.26 -8.47 23.23
CA ASP A 56 -9.59 -7.88 23.28
C ASP A 56 -9.78 -7.15 24.62
N ARG A 57 -9.96 -5.84 24.55
CA ARG A 57 -10.25 -4.98 25.68
C ARG A 57 -11.65 -4.37 25.52
N ASN A 58 -12.68 -5.14 25.87
CA ASN A 58 -14.09 -4.75 25.74
C ASN A 58 -14.52 -4.44 24.29
N GLY A 59 -14.18 -5.31 23.36
CA GLY A 59 -14.51 -5.20 21.94
C GLY A 59 -13.59 -4.25 21.16
N LYS A 60 -12.54 -3.72 21.79
CA LYS A 60 -11.47 -2.97 21.15
C LYS A 60 -10.21 -3.80 21.12
N TYR A 61 -9.62 -3.99 19.96
CA TYR A 61 -8.44 -4.83 19.77
C TYR A 61 -7.17 -4.03 19.84
N TYR A 62 -6.16 -4.62 20.51
CA TYR A 62 -4.83 -4.04 20.71
C TYR A 62 -3.77 -5.09 20.46
N TYR A 63 -2.59 -4.63 20.04
CA TYR A 63 -1.43 -5.50 19.81
C TYR A 63 -0.16 -4.79 20.26
N GLU A 64 0.74 -5.51 20.92
CA GLU A 64 2.06 -5.02 21.30
C GLU A 64 3.03 -6.19 21.40
N ASP A 65 4.17 -6.12 20.70
CA ASP A 65 5.32 -7.01 20.89
C ASP A 65 6.63 -6.26 20.67
N ASP A 66 7.75 -6.95 20.50
CA ASP A 66 9.05 -6.32 20.32
C ASP A 66 9.16 -5.55 18.97
N HIS A 67 8.39 -5.93 17.96
CA HIS A 67 8.49 -5.44 16.59
C HIS A 67 7.32 -4.56 16.16
N PHE A 68 6.13 -4.79 16.72
CA PHE A 68 4.92 -4.09 16.34
C PHE A 68 4.19 -3.52 17.56
N SER A 69 3.53 -2.40 17.32
CA SER A 69 2.46 -1.86 18.15
C SER A 69 1.18 -1.75 17.34
N SER A 70 0.07 -1.40 17.98
CA SER A 70 -1.17 -1.14 17.27
C SER A 70 -1.77 0.20 17.61
N SER A 71 -2.65 0.67 16.72
CA SER A 71 -3.52 1.81 16.92
C SER A 71 -4.97 1.36 16.72
N PHE A 72 -5.88 1.81 17.59
CA PHE A 72 -7.32 1.57 17.49
C PHE A 72 -7.98 2.65 16.65
N GLY A 73 -8.74 2.28 15.63
CA GLY A 73 -9.38 3.20 14.71
C GLY A 73 -10.79 2.81 14.31
N ILE A 74 -11.35 3.67 13.49
CA ILE A 74 -12.67 3.49 12.86
C ILE A 74 -12.59 3.93 11.41
N ASP A 75 -13.53 3.46 10.59
CA ASP A 75 -13.79 4.11 9.32
C ASP A 75 -15.24 4.61 9.23
N VAL A 76 -15.39 5.72 8.52
CA VAL A 76 -16.65 6.46 8.47
C VAL A 76 -16.89 7.10 7.10
N SER A 77 -18.17 7.33 6.84
CA SER A 77 -18.65 8.01 5.65
C SER A 77 -19.92 8.81 5.96
N THR A 78 -20.66 9.21 4.94
CA THR A 78 -21.99 9.80 5.10
C THR A 78 -22.97 8.91 5.87
N PHE A 79 -22.74 7.60 5.94
CA PHE A 79 -23.62 6.66 6.64
C PHE A 79 -23.67 6.89 8.15
N GLN A 80 -22.61 7.38 8.77
CA GLN A 80 -22.56 7.68 10.20
C GLN A 80 -23.20 9.04 10.53
N ASN A 81 -23.68 9.79 9.54
CA ASN A 81 -24.25 11.12 9.72
C ASN A 81 -23.32 12.04 10.54
N LYS A 82 -23.91 12.81 11.47
CA LYS A 82 -23.18 13.74 12.30
C LYS A 82 -22.50 13.06 13.49
N ILE A 83 -21.16 13.17 13.56
CA ILE A 83 -20.31 12.55 14.58
C ILE A 83 -19.90 13.57 15.63
N ASN A 84 -19.95 13.18 16.91
CA ASN A 84 -19.33 13.92 18.00
C ASN A 84 -17.89 13.44 18.22
N TRP A 85 -16.97 14.01 17.47
CA TRP A 85 -15.56 13.58 17.43
C TRP A 85 -14.84 13.70 18.79
N LYS A 86 -15.27 14.63 19.65
CA LYS A 86 -14.74 14.68 21.02
C LYS A 86 -15.06 13.40 21.80
N LYS A 87 -16.31 12.93 21.72
CA LYS A 87 -16.69 11.67 22.38
C LYS A 87 -16.00 10.46 21.75
N VAL A 88 -15.82 10.46 20.42
CA VAL A 88 -15.05 9.41 19.70
C VAL A 88 -13.63 9.36 20.19
N LYS A 89 -12.97 10.51 20.37
CA LYS A 89 -11.62 10.58 20.97
C LYS A 89 -11.59 10.07 22.41
N ASP A 90 -12.58 10.47 23.21
CA ASP A 90 -12.69 10.04 24.61
C ASP A 90 -12.87 8.50 24.74
N GLU A 91 -13.35 7.81 23.68
CA GLU A 91 -13.41 6.34 23.56
C GLU A 91 -12.07 5.68 23.22
N GLY A 92 -11.02 6.47 22.98
CA GLY A 92 -9.68 5.97 22.69
C GLY A 92 -9.41 5.76 21.20
N VAL A 93 -10.25 6.26 20.29
CA VAL A 93 -9.99 6.23 18.86
C VAL A 93 -8.79 7.14 18.54
N GLU A 94 -7.80 6.58 17.87
CA GLU A 94 -6.54 7.25 17.55
C GLU A 94 -6.46 7.65 16.07
N PHE A 95 -7.12 6.89 15.19
CA PHE A 95 -7.20 7.20 13.77
C PHE A 95 -8.61 6.98 13.21
N ALA A 96 -8.89 7.65 12.11
CA ALA A 96 -10.10 7.43 11.31
C ALA A 96 -9.76 7.41 9.82
N TYR A 97 -10.26 6.40 9.10
CA TYR A 97 -10.37 6.47 7.65
C TYR A 97 -11.71 7.08 7.26
N ILE A 98 -11.67 8.10 6.39
CA ILE A 98 -12.86 8.87 6.03
C ILE A 98 -13.07 8.78 4.52
N ARG A 99 -14.27 8.36 4.11
CA ARG A 99 -14.60 8.35 2.67
C ARG A 99 -14.58 9.77 2.12
N ILE A 100 -13.75 10.01 1.10
CA ILE A 100 -13.69 11.31 0.46
C ILE A 100 -14.69 11.43 -0.69
N GLY A 101 -14.99 10.31 -1.35
CA GLY A 101 -15.90 10.30 -2.48
C GLY A 101 -16.14 8.90 -3.01
N ARG A 102 -16.98 8.82 -4.04
CA ARG A 102 -17.37 7.55 -4.66
C ARG A 102 -17.74 7.71 -6.12
N ARG A 103 -17.72 6.62 -6.87
CA ARG A 103 -18.39 6.50 -8.15
C ARG A 103 -19.71 5.77 -8.00
N GLY A 104 -20.76 6.27 -8.63
CA GLY A 104 -22.08 5.65 -8.58
C GLY A 104 -22.12 4.32 -9.33
N ALA A 105 -22.65 3.27 -8.65
CA ALA A 105 -22.66 1.90 -9.15
C ALA A 105 -23.52 1.70 -10.43
N THR A 106 -24.53 2.54 -10.65
CA THR A 106 -25.37 2.51 -11.85
C THR A 106 -25.08 3.66 -12.80
N THR A 107 -24.92 4.86 -12.25
CA THR A 107 -24.74 6.09 -13.05
C THR A 107 -23.33 6.27 -13.62
N GLY A 108 -22.32 5.72 -12.94
CA GLY A 108 -20.91 5.97 -13.25
C GLY A 108 -20.43 7.39 -12.96
N LEU A 109 -21.28 8.24 -12.37
CA LEU A 109 -20.91 9.61 -12.02
C LEU A 109 -20.09 9.63 -10.74
N LEU A 110 -19.21 10.62 -10.62
CA LEU A 110 -18.41 10.88 -9.44
C LEU A 110 -19.18 11.77 -8.46
N TYR A 111 -19.15 11.41 -7.19
CA TYR A 111 -19.80 12.15 -6.11
C TYR A 111 -18.82 12.34 -4.95
N PRO A 112 -18.78 13.51 -4.31
CA PRO A 112 -18.10 13.65 -3.03
C PRO A 112 -18.86 12.86 -1.97
N ASP A 113 -18.23 12.56 -0.84
CA ASP A 113 -18.96 12.16 0.36
C ASP A 113 -19.48 13.40 1.07
N ASP A 114 -20.78 13.45 1.34
CA ASP A 114 -21.44 14.65 1.88
C ASP A 114 -20.95 15.04 3.28
N MET A 115 -20.39 14.08 4.03
CA MET A 115 -19.87 14.31 5.39
C MET A 115 -18.34 14.44 5.45
N PHE A 116 -17.65 14.34 4.31
CA PHE A 116 -16.19 14.35 4.30
C PHE A 116 -15.60 15.57 5.00
N GLU A 117 -16.01 16.77 4.65
CA GLU A 117 -15.47 18.02 5.20
C GLU A 117 -15.72 18.13 6.71
N GLU A 118 -16.93 17.76 7.18
CA GLU A 118 -17.27 17.79 8.60
C GLU A 118 -16.49 16.73 9.38
N ASN A 119 -16.39 15.51 8.83
CA ASN A 119 -15.67 14.42 9.46
C ASN A 119 -14.15 14.69 9.50
N TYR A 120 -13.57 15.15 8.39
CA TYR A 120 -12.15 15.52 8.33
C TYR A 120 -11.81 16.60 9.37
N LYS A 121 -12.58 17.68 9.39
CA LYS A 121 -12.38 18.76 10.36
C LYS A 121 -12.57 18.28 11.79
N GLY A 122 -13.63 17.51 12.04
CA GLY A 122 -13.95 17.00 13.38
C GLY A 122 -12.88 16.07 13.92
N ALA A 123 -12.34 15.15 13.12
CA ALA A 123 -11.26 14.27 13.51
C ALA A 123 -9.98 15.07 13.82
N ARG A 124 -9.58 15.99 12.92
CA ARG A 124 -8.39 16.83 13.09
C ARG A 124 -8.47 17.74 14.32
N ASP A 125 -9.60 18.36 14.58
CA ASP A 125 -9.82 19.25 15.73
C ASP A 125 -9.76 18.49 17.09
N ASN A 126 -9.83 17.16 17.06
CA ASN A 126 -9.76 16.30 18.25
C ASN A 126 -8.51 15.39 18.27
N ASP A 127 -7.44 15.76 17.54
CA ASP A 127 -6.17 15.02 17.51
C ASP A 127 -6.34 13.52 17.13
N ILE A 128 -7.25 13.24 16.21
CA ILE A 128 -7.40 11.93 15.57
C ILE A 128 -6.66 11.99 14.23
N LYS A 129 -5.77 11.05 13.99
CA LYS A 129 -5.05 10.93 12.72
C LYS A 129 -6.02 10.51 11.60
N VAL A 130 -5.82 11.06 10.39
CA VAL A 130 -6.77 10.89 9.30
C VAL A 130 -6.13 10.19 8.10
N GLY A 131 -6.75 9.08 7.68
CA GLY A 131 -6.64 8.51 6.35
C GLY A 131 -7.88 8.78 5.52
N ILE A 132 -7.79 8.57 4.21
CA ILE A 132 -8.94 8.71 3.31
C ILE A 132 -9.08 7.50 2.40
N TYR A 133 -10.32 7.18 2.02
CA TYR A 133 -10.61 6.16 1.03
C TYR A 133 -11.59 6.65 -0.04
N PHE A 134 -11.50 6.06 -1.22
CA PHE A 134 -12.41 6.31 -2.32
C PHE A 134 -13.13 5.03 -2.71
N PHE A 135 -14.48 5.08 -2.67
CA PHE A 135 -15.30 3.94 -3.06
C PHE A 135 -15.42 3.89 -4.58
N SER A 136 -14.65 2.98 -5.18
CA SER A 136 -14.53 2.81 -6.62
C SER A 136 -15.60 1.90 -7.20
N GLN A 137 -16.13 2.31 -8.35
CA GLN A 137 -16.94 1.47 -9.23
C GLN A 137 -16.47 1.61 -10.68
N ALA A 138 -15.14 1.75 -10.87
CA ALA A 138 -14.53 1.87 -12.18
C ALA A 138 -14.63 0.56 -12.97
N ILE A 139 -14.99 0.66 -14.25
CA ILE A 139 -15.03 -0.48 -15.19
C ILE A 139 -13.87 -0.45 -16.18
N SER A 140 -12.97 0.52 -16.07
CA SER A 140 -11.79 0.69 -16.90
C SER A 140 -10.69 1.47 -16.17
N GLU A 141 -9.44 1.28 -16.58
CA GLU A 141 -8.29 2.05 -16.08
C GLU A 141 -8.49 3.56 -16.23
N LYS A 142 -9.12 4.00 -17.34
CA LYS A 142 -9.44 5.41 -17.53
C LYS A 142 -10.33 5.96 -16.42
N GLU A 143 -11.37 5.21 -16.06
CA GLU A 143 -12.26 5.63 -14.96
C GLU A 143 -11.58 5.60 -13.62
N ALA A 144 -10.70 4.64 -13.36
CA ALA A 144 -9.91 4.59 -12.14
C ALA A 144 -8.96 5.80 -12.01
N ILE A 145 -8.35 6.24 -13.12
CA ILE A 145 -7.57 7.48 -13.17
C ILE A 145 -8.46 8.71 -12.91
N GLU A 146 -9.65 8.76 -13.50
CA GLU A 146 -10.62 9.84 -13.23
C GLU A 146 -11.03 9.89 -11.76
N GLU A 147 -11.19 8.73 -11.09
CA GLU A 147 -11.48 8.65 -9.65
C GLU A 147 -10.33 9.20 -8.82
N ALA A 148 -9.08 8.83 -9.14
CA ALA A 148 -7.89 9.36 -8.48
C ALA A 148 -7.76 10.89 -8.65
N ASP A 149 -7.96 11.41 -9.87
CA ASP A 149 -7.92 12.86 -10.12
C ASP A 149 -9.04 13.60 -9.39
N TYR A 150 -10.23 13.00 -9.32
CA TYR A 150 -11.36 13.56 -8.58
C TYR A 150 -11.09 13.59 -7.07
N LEU A 151 -10.57 12.48 -6.49
CA LEU A 151 -10.12 12.42 -5.10
C LEU A 151 -9.15 13.56 -4.80
N LEU A 152 -8.11 13.75 -5.63
CA LEU A 152 -7.12 14.81 -5.46
C LEU A 152 -7.76 16.20 -5.51
N SER A 153 -8.76 16.41 -6.36
CA SER A 153 -9.49 17.68 -6.42
C SER A 153 -10.30 17.99 -5.15
N LEU A 154 -10.86 16.95 -4.50
CA LEU A 154 -11.58 17.07 -3.23
C LEU A 154 -10.62 17.25 -2.04
N LEU A 155 -9.48 16.55 -2.07
CA LEU A 155 -8.48 16.63 -1.02
C LEU A 155 -7.86 18.03 -0.94
N GLY A 156 -7.53 18.64 -2.09
CA GLY A 156 -6.91 19.96 -2.15
C GLY A 156 -5.60 20.01 -1.33
N ASP A 157 -5.47 20.99 -0.47
CA ASP A 157 -4.29 21.18 0.40
C ASP A 157 -4.41 20.49 1.78
N LYS A 158 -5.45 19.68 1.99
CA LYS A 158 -5.65 18.96 3.25
C LYS A 158 -4.56 17.92 3.47
N LYS A 159 -4.07 17.83 4.70
CA LYS A 159 -3.06 16.85 5.10
C LYS A 159 -3.72 15.56 5.57
N ILE A 160 -3.18 14.45 5.13
CA ILE A 160 -3.52 13.11 5.60
C ILE A 160 -2.30 12.48 6.27
N ASP A 161 -2.53 11.55 7.18
CA ASP A 161 -1.47 10.93 7.99
C ASP A 161 -1.14 9.51 7.50
N PHE A 162 -1.97 8.94 6.61
CA PHE A 162 -1.87 7.55 6.17
C PHE A 162 -2.02 7.41 4.65
N PRO A 163 -1.66 6.25 4.06
CA PRO A 163 -1.87 5.98 2.65
C PRO A 163 -3.33 6.16 2.21
N ILE A 164 -3.53 6.58 0.96
CA ILE A 164 -4.87 6.68 0.35
C ILE A 164 -5.34 5.28 -0.02
N VAL A 165 -6.59 4.95 0.34
CA VAL A 165 -7.14 3.62 0.11
C VAL A 165 -7.99 3.56 -1.15
N TYR A 166 -7.67 2.58 -2.01
CA TYR A 166 -8.55 2.13 -3.08
C TYR A 166 -9.50 1.08 -2.52
N ASP A 167 -10.78 1.43 -2.47
CA ASP A 167 -11.84 0.59 -1.94
C ASP A 167 -12.80 0.24 -3.09
N CYS A 168 -12.81 -1.02 -3.51
CA CYS A 168 -13.70 -1.53 -4.55
C CYS A 168 -14.35 -2.81 -4.08
N GLU A 169 -15.69 -2.75 -3.97
CA GLU A 169 -16.49 -3.82 -3.43
C GLU A 169 -17.70 -4.14 -4.31
N GLU A 170 -18.30 -5.29 -4.06
CA GLU A 170 -19.57 -5.66 -4.66
C GLU A 170 -20.69 -4.74 -4.14
N VAL A 171 -21.54 -4.29 -5.07
CA VAL A 171 -22.72 -3.51 -4.74
C VAL A 171 -23.96 -4.31 -5.05
N TYR A 172 -24.81 -4.50 -4.06
CA TYR A 172 -26.09 -5.15 -4.22
C TYR A 172 -27.19 -4.10 -4.40
N LEU A 173 -27.98 -4.26 -5.46
CA LEU A 173 -29.08 -3.37 -5.82
C LEU A 173 -30.33 -4.22 -6.02
N ASP A 174 -31.47 -3.79 -5.49
CA ASP A 174 -32.71 -4.58 -5.52
C ASP A 174 -33.23 -4.78 -6.96
N ASP A 175 -33.26 -3.72 -7.76
CA ASP A 175 -33.90 -3.72 -9.09
C ASP A 175 -32.93 -3.37 -10.24
N GLU A 176 -31.67 -3.05 -9.95
CA GLU A 176 -30.68 -2.63 -10.95
C GLU A 176 -29.46 -3.53 -10.95
N THR A 177 -28.80 -3.61 -12.08
CA THR A 177 -27.52 -4.34 -12.18
C THR A 177 -26.36 -3.35 -12.07
N PRO A 178 -25.42 -3.55 -11.15
CA PRO A 178 -24.24 -2.69 -11.06
C PRO A 178 -23.46 -2.70 -12.39
N ARG A 179 -22.94 -1.57 -12.78
CA ARG A 179 -22.13 -1.41 -14.00
C ARG A 179 -20.87 -2.30 -14.00
N THR A 180 -20.38 -2.63 -12.83
CA THR A 180 -19.21 -3.51 -12.61
C THR A 180 -19.51 -4.99 -12.80
N SER A 181 -20.78 -5.42 -12.94
CA SER A 181 -21.20 -6.84 -13.02
C SER A 181 -20.55 -7.66 -14.13
N LYS A 182 -20.01 -7.00 -15.17
CA LYS A 182 -19.30 -7.63 -16.29
C LYS A 182 -17.80 -7.36 -16.26
N THR A 183 -17.31 -6.69 -15.25
CA THR A 183 -15.87 -6.40 -15.10
C THR A 183 -15.14 -7.67 -14.69
N THR A 184 -14.08 -8.01 -15.38
CA THR A 184 -13.30 -9.22 -15.12
C THR A 184 -12.32 -9.00 -13.99
N LYS A 185 -11.85 -10.08 -13.36
CA LYS A 185 -10.77 -10.07 -12.35
C LYS A 185 -9.54 -9.28 -12.82
N GLU A 186 -9.10 -9.55 -14.05
CA GLU A 186 -7.99 -8.83 -14.66
C GLU A 186 -8.25 -7.32 -14.76
N GLN A 187 -9.48 -6.90 -15.13
CA GLN A 187 -9.81 -5.50 -15.25
C GLN A 187 -9.92 -4.81 -13.88
N PHE A 188 -10.47 -5.46 -12.85
CA PHE A 188 -10.48 -4.91 -11.49
C PHE A 188 -9.07 -4.68 -10.97
N THR A 189 -8.16 -5.64 -11.17
CA THR A 189 -6.75 -5.50 -10.81
C THR A 189 -6.08 -4.34 -11.54
N LYS A 190 -6.29 -4.21 -12.86
CA LYS A 190 -5.78 -3.08 -13.66
C LYS A 190 -6.34 -1.74 -13.18
N ASN A 191 -7.61 -1.69 -12.81
CA ASN A 191 -8.23 -0.47 -12.28
C ASN A 191 -7.57 -0.04 -10.96
N ALA A 192 -7.38 -0.97 -10.03
CA ALA A 192 -6.68 -0.71 -8.78
C ALA A 192 -5.27 -0.15 -9.02
N LEU A 193 -4.48 -0.83 -9.87
CA LEU A 193 -3.13 -0.39 -10.22
C LEU A 193 -3.11 0.98 -10.93
N ALA A 194 -4.08 1.28 -11.80
CA ALA A 194 -4.17 2.55 -12.49
C ALA A 194 -4.50 3.71 -11.53
N PHE A 195 -5.41 3.49 -10.56
CA PHE A 195 -5.72 4.45 -9.51
C PHE A 195 -4.49 4.72 -8.63
N ILE A 196 -3.85 3.67 -8.14
CA ILE A 196 -2.67 3.74 -7.27
C ILE A 196 -1.54 4.47 -7.98
N LYS A 197 -1.17 4.04 -9.18
CA LYS A 197 -0.11 4.68 -9.96
C LYS A 197 -0.37 6.17 -10.18
N ARG A 198 -1.62 6.55 -10.43
CA ARG A 198 -1.98 7.96 -10.60
C ARG A 198 -1.74 8.78 -9.35
N LEU A 199 -2.00 8.24 -8.17
CA LEU A 199 -1.74 8.90 -6.88
C LEU A 199 -0.25 8.93 -6.54
N GLU A 200 0.48 7.86 -6.82
CA GLU A 200 1.95 7.79 -6.64
C GLU A 200 2.68 8.82 -7.50
N GLU A 201 2.22 9.07 -8.74
CA GLU A 201 2.73 10.16 -9.59
C GLU A 201 2.55 11.56 -8.97
N LYS A 202 1.67 11.68 -7.97
CA LYS A 202 1.43 12.90 -7.18
C LYS A 202 2.09 12.89 -5.80
N GLY A 203 2.85 11.84 -5.50
CA GLY A 203 3.62 11.71 -4.26
C GLY A 203 2.84 11.13 -3.08
N TYR A 204 1.69 10.49 -3.31
CA TYR A 204 0.93 9.82 -2.27
C TYR A 204 1.26 8.33 -2.23
N SER A 205 1.36 7.76 -1.04
CA SER A 205 1.34 6.31 -0.83
C SER A 205 -0.09 5.79 -0.86
N CYS A 206 -0.24 4.52 -1.25
CA CYS A 206 -1.55 3.90 -1.42
C CYS A 206 -1.66 2.57 -0.68
N MET A 207 -2.90 2.18 -0.38
CA MET A 207 -3.29 0.95 0.28
C MET A 207 -4.51 0.37 -0.44
N ILE A 208 -4.73 -0.93 -0.34
CA ILE A 208 -5.86 -1.62 -0.96
C ILE A 208 -6.75 -2.16 0.14
N TYR A 209 -8.05 -1.83 0.09
CA TYR A 209 -9.07 -2.49 0.89
C TYR A 209 -9.54 -3.76 0.18
N THR A 210 -9.67 -4.85 0.93
CA THR A 210 -10.19 -6.12 0.42
C THR A 210 -10.75 -6.99 1.55
N TYR A 211 -11.46 -8.06 1.14
CA TYR A 211 -11.90 -9.16 2.00
C TYR A 211 -11.75 -10.47 1.24
N GLN A 212 -11.81 -11.61 1.93
CA GLN A 212 -11.46 -12.92 1.35
C GLN A 212 -12.12 -13.18 0.01
N TYR A 213 -13.45 -13.01 -0.07
CA TYR A 213 -14.19 -13.30 -1.31
C TYR A 213 -13.76 -12.38 -2.46
N TRP A 214 -13.48 -11.08 -2.18
CA TRP A 214 -13.04 -10.13 -3.19
C TRP A 214 -11.63 -10.44 -3.69
N ALA A 215 -10.72 -10.74 -2.78
CA ALA A 215 -9.35 -11.13 -3.10
C ALA A 215 -9.31 -12.38 -3.97
N ASP A 216 -10.11 -13.39 -3.66
CA ASP A 216 -10.12 -14.66 -4.40
C ASP A 216 -10.73 -14.53 -5.81
N ASN A 217 -11.81 -13.75 -5.94
CA ASN A 217 -12.63 -13.76 -7.15
C ASN A 217 -12.40 -12.56 -8.08
N TYR A 218 -11.97 -11.40 -7.53
CA TYR A 218 -11.92 -10.14 -8.28
C TYR A 218 -10.56 -9.47 -8.31
N TYR A 219 -9.57 -9.90 -7.49
CA TYR A 219 -8.21 -9.39 -7.55
C TYR A 219 -7.20 -10.50 -7.89
N ASP A 220 -6.25 -10.18 -8.76
CA ASP A 220 -5.00 -10.92 -8.88
C ASP A 220 -4.04 -10.41 -7.81
N MET A 221 -4.10 -11.05 -6.63
CA MET A 221 -3.33 -10.63 -5.46
C MET A 221 -1.82 -10.68 -5.66
N GLU A 222 -1.31 -11.52 -6.57
CA GLU A 222 0.12 -11.54 -6.89
C GLU A 222 0.63 -10.22 -7.48
N GLN A 223 -0.25 -9.46 -8.15
CA GLN A 223 0.08 -8.13 -8.66
C GLN A 223 -0.13 -7.01 -7.63
N LEU A 224 -0.81 -7.29 -6.53
CA LEU A 224 -1.23 -6.32 -5.52
C LEU A 224 -0.53 -6.51 -4.16
N LYS A 225 0.13 -7.63 -3.93
CA LYS A 225 0.70 -8.04 -2.65
C LYS A 225 1.80 -7.12 -2.08
N ASP A 226 2.42 -6.32 -2.94
CA ASP A 226 3.47 -5.37 -2.53
C ASP A 226 2.88 -4.06 -1.98
N TYR A 227 1.57 -3.87 -2.08
CA TYR A 227 0.87 -2.73 -1.46
C TYR A 227 0.38 -3.11 -0.07
N PRO A 228 0.38 -2.16 0.90
CA PRO A 228 -0.26 -2.36 2.18
C PRO A 228 -1.72 -2.78 2.01
N LEU A 229 -2.22 -3.66 2.89
CA LEU A 229 -3.58 -4.19 2.81
C LEU A 229 -4.40 -3.77 4.03
N TRP A 230 -5.60 -3.23 3.77
CA TRP A 230 -6.67 -3.10 4.73
C TRP A 230 -7.65 -4.24 4.49
N TYR A 231 -7.63 -5.22 5.39
CA TYR A 231 -8.37 -6.46 5.23
C TYR A 231 -9.58 -6.53 6.16
N ALA A 232 -10.76 -6.82 5.62
CA ALA A 232 -11.97 -6.99 6.40
C ALA A 232 -12.28 -8.47 6.60
N GLN A 233 -12.44 -8.83 7.86
CA GLN A 233 -12.95 -10.15 8.27
C GLN A 233 -13.58 -10.04 9.66
N TYR A 234 -14.85 -10.39 9.77
CA TYR A 234 -15.65 -10.21 10.96
C TYR A 234 -15.92 -11.53 11.69
N ASP A 235 -16.30 -11.45 12.96
CA ASP A 235 -16.68 -12.58 13.79
C ASP A 235 -15.58 -13.66 13.96
N VAL A 236 -14.33 -13.26 13.82
CA VAL A 236 -13.14 -14.12 14.04
C VAL A 236 -12.25 -13.51 15.12
N LYS A 237 -11.38 -14.33 15.71
CA LYS A 237 -10.45 -13.88 16.77
C LYS A 237 -9.18 -13.24 16.22
N GLU A 238 -8.81 -13.63 15.02
CA GLU A 238 -7.60 -13.21 14.32
C GLU A 238 -7.89 -13.25 12.82
N PRO A 239 -7.30 -12.37 12.02
CA PRO A 239 -7.46 -12.43 10.58
C PRO A 239 -6.81 -13.70 10.01
N ASP A 240 -7.53 -14.37 9.10
CA ASP A 240 -7.03 -15.53 8.36
C ASP A 240 -6.89 -15.12 6.89
N PHE A 241 -5.72 -14.59 6.55
CA PHE A 241 -5.43 -14.12 5.20
C PHE A 241 -4.01 -14.52 4.78
N ALA A 242 -3.84 -14.86 3.49
CA ALA A 242 -2.57 -15.35 2.97
C ALA A 242 -1.49 -14.28 2.79
N TYR A 243 -1.84 -13.01 2.96
CA TYR A 243 -0.94 -11.87 2.79
C TYR A 243 -0.86 -11.02 4.06
N PRO A 244 0.25 -10.32 4.32
CA PRO A 244 0.39 -9.46 5.49
C PRO A 244 -0.71 -8.38 5.53
N VAL A 245 -1.31 -8.21 6.70
CA VAL A 245 -2.39 -7.24 6.93
C VAL A 245 -1.83 -6.03 7.67
N THR A 246 -1.99 -4.85 7.09
CA THR A 246 -1.60 -3.58 7.73
C THR A 246 -2.71 -3.05 8.63
N ILE A 247 -3.95 -3.11 8.15
CA ILE A 247 -5.15 -2.77 8.94
C ILE A 247 -6.13 -3.93 8.85
N TRP A 248 -6.64 -4.35 9.99
CA TRP A 248 -7.73 -5.31 10.05
C TRP A 248 -9.00 -4.62 10.51
N GLN A 249 -10.00 -4.58 9.61
CA GLN A 249 -11.38 -4.20 9.95
C GLN A 249 -12.06 -5.43 10.53
N TYR A 250 -12.21 -5.44 11.85
CA TYR A 250 -12.65 -6.64 12.57
C TYR A 250 -14.13 -6.62 12.96
N SER A 251 -14.81 -5.47 12.78
CA SER A 251 -16.25 -5.33 13.05
C SER A 251 -16.87 -4.28 12.15
N HIS A 252 -18.06 -4.55 11.63
CA HIS A 252 -18.93 -3.61 10.92
C HIS A 252 -20.11 -3.12 11.79
N SER A 253 -20.12 -3.44 13.07
CA SER A 253 -21.25 -3.19 13.98
C SER A 253 -20.82 -2.68 15.36
N GLY A 254 -19.66 -2.02 15.42
CA GLY A 254 -19.13 -1.47 16.65
C GLY A 254 -19.97 -0.32 17.19
N ALA A 255 -20.09 -0.24 18.52
CA ALA A 255 -20.72 0.87 19.21
C ALA A 255 -19.64 1.84 19.71
N ILE A 256 -19.62 3.07 19.19
CA ILE A 256 -18.70 4.14 19.59
C ILE A 256 -19.51 5.33 20.10
N ASN A 257 -19.23 5.75 21.34
CA ASN A 257 -19.89 6.91 21.90
C ASN A 257 -19.55 8.15 21.06
N GLY A 258 -20.58 8.84 20.56
CA GLY A 258 -20.42 9.97 19.64
C GLY A 258 -20.84 9.67 18.21
N ILE A 259 -21.06 8.40 17.86
CA ILE A 259 -21.63 7.96 16.59
C ILE A 259 -23.03 7.39 16.88
N GLU A 260 -24.03 7.82 16.10
CA GLU A 260 -25.37 7.25 16.15
C GLU A 260 -25.44 6.03 15.21
N GLY A 261 -25.81 4.87 15.77
CA GLY A 261 -25.78 3.61 15.05
C GLY A 261 -24.45 2.86 15.21
N SER A 262 -24.01 2.19 14.17
CA SER A 262 -22.76 1.42 14.15
C SER A 262 -21.63 2.13 13.44
N ALA A 263 -20.42 1.78 13.84
CA ALA A 263 -19.19 2.14 13.15
C ALA A 263 -18.38 0.88 12.84
N ASP A 264 -17.62 0.93 11.79
CA ASP A 264 -16.61 -0.06 11.48
C ASP A 264 -15.41 0.15 12.40
N LEU A 265 -14.90 -0.96 12.97
CA LEU A 265 -13.79 -0.94 13.92
C LEU A 265 -12.54 -1.58 13.32
N ASP A 266 -11.42 -0.88 13.49
CA ASP A 266 -10.15 -1.19 12.90
C ASP A 266 -9.03 -1.31 13.93
N ILE A 267 -8.10 -2.23 13.67
CA ILE A 267 -6.78 -2.25 14.30
C ILE A 267 -5.71 -2.08 13.22
N MET A 268 -4.85 -1.10 13.38
CA MET A 268 -3.68 -0.88 12.52
C MET A 268 -2.44 -1.44 13.21
N PHE A 269 -1.68 -2.28 12.51
CA PHE A 269 -0.40 -2.81 12.98
C PHE A 269 0.73 -1.90 12.48
N ILE A 270 1.54 -1.40 13.41
CA ILE A 270 2.58 -0.39 13.15
C ILE A 270 3.93 -0.99 13.49
N ARG A 271 4.83 -1.09 12.51
CA ARG A 271 6.21 -1.49 12.77
C ARG A 271 6.94 -0.42 13.57
N LYS A 272 7.65 -0.84 14.63
CA LYS A 272 8.32 0.10 15.55
C LYS A 272 9.58 0.72 14.96
N ASP A 273 10.21 0.06 14.01
CA ASP A 273 11.38 0.56 13.28
C ASP A 273 11.03 1.56 12.15
N GLU A 274 9.74 1.67 11.80
CA GLU A 274 9.22 2.62 10.82
C GLU A 274 8.45 3.79 11.48
N ALA A 275 8.36 3.82 12.82
CA ALA A 275 7.50 4.75 13.56
C ALA A 275 8.16 6.12 13.88
N ASP A 276 9.32 6.47 13.27
CA ASP A 276 10.05 7.75 13.47
C ASP A 276 9.71 8.84 12.44
#